data_0b3c7c61971eee88e70eded426985de3
#
_entry.id   0b3c7c61971eee88e70eded426985de3
#
_cell.length_a   1.000
_cell.length_b   1.000
_cell.length_c   1.000
_cell.angle_alpha   90.00
_cell.angle_beta   90.00
_cell.angle_gamma   90.00
#
_symmetry.space_group_name_H-M   'P 1'
#
loop_
_entity.id
_entity.type
_entity.pdbx_description
1 polymer ?
#
loop_
_entity_poly.entity_id
_entity_poly.type
_entity_poly.pdbx_seq_one_letter_code
_entity_poly.pdbx_strand_id
1 'polypeptide(L)'
;DAVVIGAGHNGLIAAAYLARAGKKVCVLERREVVGGAAVTAEPFPGYRFSQFSYVVSLLRPEIIRDLELPRHGLKILPLPSTVTPMDNGDYLAAWDDHDLTRQELYRHSPRDAEASDEYGRVMARAAKAIKPILGLVPPDPSSMSPRDMLRMLKVGQYAKSLSEKELYQIAKLLTMSAADLLNDWFEFDPLKGTKSASGIIGTFLGPHSPGTAYVLLHHYMGEIDGAFRAWGFCKNGNGGVTQAIASSARALGVEIRTNAAVEQVIVRGGRASGVALANGDELRAKVVISAADPKRSFLQFVEGKHLPDEFVQ
;
A
#
# COMPACT_ATOMS: atom_id res chain seq x y z
N ASP A 1 22.92 13.66 -6.11
CA ASP A 1 22.24 14.29 -4.97
C ASP A 1 21.62 13.26 -4.04
N ALA A 2 20.90 12.25 -4.56
CA ALA A 2 20.27 11.21 -3.74
C ALA A 2 20.55 9.81 -4.28
N VAL A 3 20.72 8.84 -3.37
CA VAL A 3 20.71 7.41 -3.65
C VAL A 3 19.49 6.81 -3.00
N VAL A 4 18.77 5.96 -3.75
CA VAL A 4 17.59 5.22 -3.27
C VAL A 4 17.93 3.73 -3.25
N ILE A 5 17.80 3.09 -2.10
CA ILE A 5 18.03 1.66 -1.91
C ILE A 5 16.71 0.93 -2.13
N GLY A 6 16.66 0.09 -3.16
CA GLY A 6 15.50 -0.71 -3.53
C GLY A 6 14.63 -0.07 -4.62
N ALA A 7 14.44 -0.80 -5.72
CA ALA A 7 13.60 -0.43 -6.85
C ALA A 7 12.20 -1.06 -6.77
N GLY A 8 11.63 -1.16 -5.58
CA GLY A 8 10.21 -1.42 -5.39
C GLY A 8 9.39 -0.17 -5.74
N HIS A 9 8.05 -0.28 -5.79
CA HIS A 9 7.17 0.84 -6.16
C HIS A 9 7.44 2.10 -5.32
N ASN A 10 7.66 1.98 -4.01
CA ASN A 10 7.93 3.13 -3.13
C ASN A 10 9.24 3.84 -3.49
N GLY A 11 10.33 3.09 -3.67
CA GLY A 11 11.62 3.64 -4.03
C GLY A 11 11.62 4.32 -5.40
N LEU A 12 10.98 3.68 -6.38
CA LEU A 12 10.84 4.23 -7.73
C LEU A 12 10.01 5.51 -7.75
N ILE A 13 8.90 5.56 -7.00
CA ILE A 13 8.06 6.77 -6.87
C ILE A 13 8.86 7.90 -6.22
N ALA A 14 9.52 7.62 -5.10
CA ALA A 14 10.35 8.62 -4.41
C ALA A 14 11.45 9.19 -5.33
N ALA A 15 12.13 8.31 -6.07
CA ALA A 15 13.15 8.70 -7.03
C ALA A 15 12.59 9.59 -8.15
N ALA A 16 11.41 9.23 -8.71
CA ALA A 16 10.76 9.99 -9.76
C ALA A 16 10.36 11.41 -9.29
N TYR A 17 9.78 11.54 -8.09
CA TYR A 17 9.43 12.85 -7.54
C TYR A 17 10.67 13.71 -7.23
N LEU A 18 11.76 13.12 -6.76
CA LEU A 18 13.02 13.84 -6.57
C LEU A 18 13.60 14.33 -7.90
N ALA A 19 13.55 13.50 -8.94
CA ALA A 19 14.01 13.89 -10.26
C ALA A 19 13.15 15.02 -10.86
N ARG A 20 11.83 14.96 -10.69
CA ARG A 20 10.93 16.09 -11.06
C ARG A 20 11.27 17.38 -10.34
N ALA A 21 11.78 17.28 -9.11
CA ALA A 21 12.29 18.42 -8.34
C ALA A 21 13.73 18.83 -8.71
N GLY A 22 14.26 18.34 -9.84
CA GLY A 22 15.58 18.71 -10.39
C GLY A 22 16.77 18.05 -9.65
N LYS A 23 16.53 16.96 -8.89
CA LYS A 23 17.62 16.26 -8.21
C LYS A 23 18.18 15.15 -9.09
N LYS A 24 19.52 14.95 -9.05
CA LYS A 24 20.18 13.79 -9.64
C LYS A 24 19.98 12.59 -8.71
N VAL A 25 19.35 11.54 -9.20
CA VAL A 25 18.95 10.36 -8.39
C VAL A 25 19.47 9.09 -9.04
N CYS A 26 20.04 8.20 -8.20
CA CYS A 26 20.39 6.84 -8.57
C CYS A 26 19.63 5.87 -7.67
N VAL A 27 18.92 4.91 -8.28
CA VAL A 27 18.22 3.81 -7.60
C VAL A 27 19.06 2.54 -7.74
N LEU A 28 19.25 1.85 -6.61
CA LEU A 28 20.05 0.62 -6.53
C LEU A 28 19.13 -0.55 -6.17
N GLU A 29 19.06 -1.55 -7.02
CA GLU A 29 18.28 -2.75 -6.84
C GLU A 29 19.19 -3.98 -6.85
N ARG A 30 19.06 -4.83 -5.83
CA ARG A 30 19.88 -6.06 -5.69
C ARG A 30 19.56 -7.13 -6.73
N ARG A 31 18.28 -7.19 -7.18
CA ARG A 31 17.83 -8.16 -8.18
C ARG A 31 18.14 -7.65 -9.59
N GLU A 32 18.04 -8.54 -10.56
CA GLU A 32 18.16 -8.22 -11.99
C GLU A 32 16.96 -7.42 -12.51
N VAL A 33 15.81 -7.45 -11.78
CA VAL A 33 14.56 -6.81 -12.15
C VAL A 33 14.07 -5.87 -11.06
N VAL A 34 13.50 -4.76 -11.47
CA VAL A 34 12.78 -3.84 -10.58
C VAL A 34 11.41 -4.40 -10.21
N GLY A 35 10.84 -3.95 -9.08
CA GLY A 35 9.45 -4.25 -8.75
C GLY A 35 9.19 -4.54 -7.28
N GLY A 36 10.18 -5.04 -6.54
CA GLY A 36 9.97 -5.43 -5.14
C GLY A 36 8.88 -6.50 -5.02
N ALA A 37 7.79 -6.20 -4.27
CA ALA A 37 6.64 -7.09 -4.14
C ALA A 37 5.68 -7.03 -5.36
N ALA A 38 5.74 -5.98 -6.19
CA ALA A 38 4.97 -5.86 -7.41
C ALA A 38 5.84 -6.27 -8.61
N VAL A 39 6.06 -7.57 -8.75
CA VAL A 39 6.85 -8.18 -9.82
C VAL A 39 6.05 -9.29 -10.50
N THR A 40 6.19 -9.39 -11.81
CA THR A 40 5.68 -10.50 -12.60
C THR A 40 6.84 -11.43 -12.94
N ALA A 41 6.70 -12.70 -12.62
CA ALA A 41 7.68 -13.75 -12.95
C ALA A 41 7.11 -14.70 -13.99
N GLU A 42 8.01 -15.35 -14.71
CA GLU A 42 7.67 -16.41 -15.68
C GLU A 42 8.36 -17.73 -15.24
N PRO A 43 7.80 -18.42 -14.21
CA PRO A 43 8.41 -19.64 -13.68
C PRO A 43 8.34 -20.82 -14.68
N PHE A 44 7.40 -20.76 -15.63
CA PHE A 44 7.28 -21.71 -16.72
C PHE A 44 7.20 -20.93 -18.03
N PRO A 45 7.87 -21.37 -19.11
CA PRO A 45 7.85 -20.70 -20.40
C PRO A 45 6.41 -20.41 -20.89
N GLY A 46 6.11 -19.15 -21.19
CA GLY A 46 4.80 -18.69 -21.65
C GLY A 46 3.78 -18.40 -20.54
N TYR A 47 4.09 -18.71 -19.28
CA TYR A 47 3.17 -18.51 -18.16
C TYR A 47 3.70 -17.43 -17.20
N ARG A 48 3.01 -16.30 -17.16
CA ARG A 48 3.38 -15.13 -16.34
C ARG A 48 2.45 -14.99 -15.15
N PHE A 49 3.04 -14.83 -13.96
CA PHE A 49 2.32 -14.70 -12.69
C PHE A 49 2.77 -13.46 -11.93
N SER A 50 1.82 -12.76 -11.34
CA SER A 50 2.11 -11.80 -10.26
C SER A 50 2.61 -12.58 -9.05
N GLN A 51 3.84 -12.33 -8.62
CA GLN A 51 4.52 -13.20 -7.65
C GLN A 51 4.01 -13.01 -6.22
N PHE A 52 3.74 -11.77 -5.81
CA PHE A 52 3.29 -11.43 -4.44
C PHE A 52 2.03 -10.57 -4.49
N SER A 53 2.13 -9.35 -5.02
CA SER A 53 0.99 -8.46 -5.21
C SER A 53 0.29 -8.81 -6.52
N TYR A 54 -1.00 -9.11 -6.47
CA TYR A 54 -1.77 -9.62 -7.62
C TYR A 54 -2.85 -8.67 -8.13
N VAL A 55 -3.29 -7.70 -7.31
CA VAL A 55 -4.30 -6.70 -7.67
C VAL A 55 -3.80 -5.28 -7.45
N VAL A 56 -4.40 -4.33 -8.17
CA VAL A 56 -4.18 -2.90 -8.01
C VAL A 56 -5.46 -2.28 -7.47
N SER A 57 -5.35 -1.50 -6.41
CA SER A 57 -6.49 -0.81 -5.79
C SER A 57 -6.03 0.47 -5.09
N LEU A 58 -4.89 0.42 -4.39
CA LEU A 58 -4.42 1.48 -3.48
C LEU A 58 -3.36 2.39 -4.10
N LEU A 59 -2.99 2.20 -5.37
CA LEU A 59 -2.09 3.12 -6.05
C LEU A 59 -2.79 4.48 -6.21
N ARG A 60 -2.22 5.50 -5.61
CA ARG A 60 -2.85 6.82 -5.54
C ARG A 60 -3.02 7.43 -6.93
N PRO A 61 -4.23 7.96 -7.27
CA PRO A 61 -4.49 8.57 -8.57
C PRO A 61 -3.55 9.74 -8.91
N GLU A 62 -3.10 10.48 -7.88
CA GLU A 62 -2.14 11.56 -8.07
C GLU A 62 -0.81 11.05 -8.62
N ILE A 63 -0.34 9.88 -8.16
CA ILE A 63 0.91 9.27 -8.63
C ILE A 63 0.76 8.83 -10.09
N ILE A 64 -0.38 8.21 -10.43
CA ILE A 64 -0.68 7.78 -11.81
C ILE A 64 -0.65 8.98 -12.75
N ARG A 65 -1.31 10.08 -12.36
CA ARG A 65 -1.36 11.32 -13.12
C ARG A 65 0.00 12.02 -13.20
N ASP A 66 0.65 12.23 -12.05
CA ASP A 66 1.87 13.03 -11.93
C ASP A 66 3.07 12.40 -12.64
N LEU A 67 3.11 11.08 -12.68
CA LEU A 67 4.14 10.31 -13.38
C LEU A 67 3.69 9.85 -14.78
N GLU A 68 2.51 10.26 -15.23
CA GLU A 68 1.94 9.93 -16.54
C GLU A 68 1.99 8.43 -16.87
N LEU A 69 1.74 7.57 -15.86
CA LEU A 69 1.97 6.13 -15.95
C LEU A 69 1.28 5.45 -17.14
N PRO A 70 0.08 5.87 -17.62
CA PRO A 70 -0.50 5.30 -18.84
C PRO A 70 0.37 5.49 -20.08
N ARG A 71 1.10 6.62 -20.20
CA ARG A 71 2.07 6.86 -21.29
C ARG A 71 3.27 5.92 -21.20
N HIS A 72 3.55 5.41 -20.00
CA HIS A 72 4.62 4.46 -19.73
C HIS A 72 4.14 3.00 -19.71
N GLY A 73 2.92 2.74 -20.21
CA GLY A 73 2.38 1.40 -20.42
C GLY A 73 1.52 0.85 -19.29
N LEU A 74 1.22 1.64 -18.24
CA LEU A 74 0.27 1.19 -17.22
C LEU A 74 -1.12 1.04 -17.82
N LYS A 75 -1.67 -0.15 -17.73
CA LYS A 75 -3.07 -0.44 -18.06
C LYS A 75 -3.67 -1.31 -16.97
N ILE A 76 -4.65 -0.76 -16.25
CA ILE A 76 -5.40 -1.46 -15.22
C ILE A 76 -6.73 -1.93 -15.82
N LEU A 77 -7.06 -3.18 -15.60
CA LEU A 77 -8.32 -3.81 -16.03
C LEU A 77 -9.17 -4.00 -14.78
N PRO A 78 -10.28 -3.26 -14.63
CA PRO A 78 -11.18 -3.43 -13.49
C PRO A 78 -11.69 -4.87 -13.37
N LEU A 79 -11.86 -5.35 -12.15
CA LEU A 79 -12.44 -6.65 -11.86
C LEU A 79 -13.96 -6.53 -11.89
N PRO A 80 -14.65 -7.17 -12.85
CA PRO A 80 -16.12 -7.06 -12.96
C PRO A 80 -16.83 -7.94 -11.93
N SER A 81 -16.15 -8.96 -11.40
CA SER A 81 -16.75 -9.92 -10.46
C SER A 81 -15.68 -10.68 -9.67
N THR A 82 -16.12 -11.26 -8.56
CA THR A 82 -15.36 -12.23 -7.77
C THR A 82 -16.24 -13.44 -7.45
N VAL A 83 -15.61 -14.61 -7.33
CA VAL A 83 -16.30 -15.85 -6.99
C VAL A 83 -15.55 -16.55 -5.87
N THR A 84 -16.28 -16.97 -4.85
CA THR A 84 -15.78 -17.80 -3.74
C THR A 84 -16.46 -19.16 -3.81
N PRO A 85 -15.75 -20.22 -4.24
CA PRO A 85 -16.29 -21.57 -4.23
C PRO A 85 -16.45 -22.08 -2.79
N MET A 86 -17.44 -22.93 -2.56
CA MET A 86 -17.72 -23.55 -1.27
C MET A 86 -17.59 -25.08 -1.35
N ASP A 87 -17.30 -25.71 -0.21
CA ASP A 87 -17.04 -27.16 -0.13
C ASP A 87 -18.24 -28.02 -0.52
N ASN A 88 -19.46 -27.49 -0.39
CA ASN A 88 -20.70 -28.15 -0.80
C ASN A 88 -20.97 -28.13 -2.31
N GLY A 89 -20.05 -27.58 -3.10
CA GLY A 89 -20.20 -27.41 -4.55
C GLY A 89 -20.99 -26.18 -4.99
N ASP A 90 -21.46 -25.38 -4.05
CA ASP A 90 -22.08 -24.07 -4.30
C ASP A 90 -21.00 -22.97 -4.35
N TYR A 91 -21.38 -21.73 -4.59
CA TYR A 91 -20.48 -20.58 -4.65
C TYR A 91 -21.15 -19.31 -4.11
N LEU A 92 -20.35 -18.34 -3.73
CA LEU A 92 -20.75 -16.96 -3.48
C LEU A 92 -20.08 -16.06 -4.52
N ALA A 93 -20.86 -15.37 -5.33
CA ALA A 93 -20.36 -14.42 -6.31
C ALA A 93 -20.71 -12.97 -5.92
N ALA A 94 -19.84 -12.05 -6.32
CA ALA A 94 -20.11 -10.62 -6.21
C ALA A 94 -19.67 -9.92 -7.50
N TRP A 95 -20.47 -8.98 -7.96
CA TRP A 95 -20.26 -8.19 -9.18
C TRP A 95 -20.13 -6.71 -8.85
N ASP A 96 -19.62 -5.92 -9.81
CA ASP A 96 -19.70 -4.48 -9.77
C ASP A 96 -21.17 -4.00 -9.80
N ASP A 97 -22.05 -4.79 -10.42
CA ASP A 97 -23.49 -4.59 -10.39
C ASP A 97 -24.02 -4.92 -8.99
N HIS A 98 -24.55 -3.88 -8.32
CA HIS A 98 -25.07 -3.98 -6.97
C HIS A 98 -26.29 -4.90 -6.88
N ASP A 99 -27.18 -4.85 -7.87
CA ASP A 99 -28.42 -5.62 -7.83
C ASP A 99 -28.16 -7.11 -8.03
N LEU A 100 -27.24 -7.47 -8.91
CA LEU A 100 -26.78 -8.85 -9.08
C LEU A 100 -26.13 -9.38 -7.81
N THR A 101 -25.26 -8.61 -7.19
CA THR A 101 -24.61 -8.99 -5.91
C THR A 101 -25.63 -9.15 -4.80
N ARG A 102 -26.63 -8.26 -4.73
CA ARG A 102 -27.70 -8.37 -3.73
C ARG A 102 -28.58 -9.59 -3.93
N GLN A 103 -28.94 -9.91 -5.18
CA GLN A 103 -29.70 -11.12 -5.52
C GLN A 103 -28.94 -12.39 -5.13
N GLU A 104 -27.64 -12.44 -5.38
CA GLU A 104 -26.80 -13.55 -4.99
C GLU A 104 -26.74 -13.71 -3.46
N LEU A 105 -26.54 -12.63 -2.73
CA LEU A 105 -26.58 -12.66 -1.27
C LEU A 105 -27.94 -13.10 -0.74
N TYR A 106 -29.02 -12.66 -1.37
CA TYR A 106 -30.39 -13.02 -0.99
C TYR A 106 -30.65 -14.52 -1.13
N ARG A 107 -30.00 -15.17 -2.10
CA ARG A 107 -30.06 -16.64 -2.30
C ARG A 107 -29.48 -17.40 -1.09
N HIS A 108 -28.51 -16.84 -0.38
CA HIS A 108 -27.84 -17.45 0.76
C HIS A 108 -28.41 -16.98 2.10
N SER A 109 -28.57 -15.68 2.28
CA SER A 109 -29.13 -15.06 3.49
C SER A 109 -29.86 -13.76 3.13
N PRO A 110 -31.20 -13.73 3.19
CA PRO A 110 -31.98 -12.50 3.04
C PRO A 110 -31.55 -11.40 4.00
N ARG A 111 -31.25 -11.76 5.25
CA ARG A 111 -30.78 -10.82 6.28
C ARG A 111 -29.46 -10.16 5.89
N ASP A 112 -28.51 -10.94 5.39
CA ASP A 112 -27.20 -10.42 4.99
C ASP A 112 -27.29 -9.55 3.73
N ALA A 113 -28.19 -9.89 2.80
CA ALA A 113 -28.47 -9.06 1.65
C ALA A 113 -28.99 -7.67 2.05
N GLU A 114 -29.89 -7.59 3.02
CA GLU A 114 -30.40 -6.32 3.56
C GLU A 114 -29.32 -5.55 4.34
N ALA A 115 -28.55 -6.25 5.19
CA ALA A 115 -27.50 -5.65 6.00
C ALA A 115 -26.34 -5.11 5.14
N SER A 116 -26.05 -5.71 3.97
CA SER A 116 -24.90 -5.37 3.15
C SER A 116 -24.95 -3.94 2.61
N ASP A 117 -26.11 -3.37 2.40
CA ASP A 117 -26.30 -2.00 1.92
C ASP A 117 -25.85 -0.98 2.98
N GLU A 118 -26.29 -1.15 4.23
CA GLU A 118 -25.91 -0.26 5.32
C GLU A 118 -24.44 -0.46 5.69
N TYR A 119 -23.98 -1.71 5.75
CA TYR A 119 -22.55 -2.02 5.92
C TYR A 119 -21.70 -1.31 4.89
N GLY A 120 -22.08 -1.39 3.60
CA GLY A 120 -21.34 -0.72 2.52
C GLY A 120 -21.29 0.80 2.68
N ARG A 121 -22.42 1.41 3.11
CA ARG A 121 -22.51 2.86 3.38
C ARG A 121 -21.64 3.28 4.58
N VAL A 122 -21.65 2.49 5.66
CA VAL A 122 -20.83 2.76 6.86
C VAL A 122 -19.34 2.68 6.51
N MET A 123 -18.92 1.61 5.83
CA MET A 123 -17.53 1.44 5.41
C MET A 123 -17.08 2.53 4.44
N ALA A 124 -17.90 2.91 3.47
CA ALA A 124 -17.56 3.98 2.54
C ALA A 124 -17.42 5.35 3.23
N ARG A 125 -18.30 5.66 4.20
CA ARG A 125 -18.18 6.89 5.01
C ARG A 125 -16.90 6.91 5.84
N ALA A 126 -16.62 5.82 6.55
CA ALA A 126 -15.40 5.69 7.35
C ALA A 126 -14.12 5.78 6.47
N ALA A 127 -14.12 5.12 5.31
CA ALA A 127 -13.01 5.20 4.37
C ALA A 127 -12.79 6.62 3.84
N LYS A 128 -13.85 7.35 3.48
CA LYS A 128 -13.76 8.76 3.05
C LYS A 128 -13.27 9.67 4.17
N ALA A 129 -13.63 9.40 5.41
CA ALA A 129 -13.17 10.16 6.57
C ALA A 129 -11.70 9.90 6.91
N ILE A 130 -11.16 8.70 6.68
CA ILE A 130 -9.76 8.38 7.00
C ILE A 130 -8.80 8.70 5.84
N LYS A 131 -9.25 8.54 4.60
CA LYS A 131 -8.41 8.71 3.39
C LYS A 131 -7.58 10.00 3.37
N PRO A 132 -8.10 11.18 3.74
CA PRO A 132 -7.30 12.42 3.79
C PRO A 132 -6.15 12.37 4.80
N ILE A 133 -6.34 11.66 5.92
CA ILE A 133 -5.34 11.56 6.99
C ILE A 133 -4.10 10.79 6.51
N LEU A 134 -4.28 9.78 5.66
CA LEU A 134 -3.18 8.98 5.12
C LEU A 134 -2.19 9.79 4.27
N GLY A 135 -2.61 10.95 3.78
CA GLY A 135 -1.75 11.86 3.02
C GLY A 135 -1.00 12.88 3.88
N LEU A 136 -1.26 12.94 5.16
CA LEU A 136 -0.62 13.89 6.05
C LEU A 136 0.72 13.36 6.55
N VAL A 137 1.70 14.25 6.66
CA VAL A 137 2.89 13.95 7.45
C VAL A 137 2.48 14.04 8.92
N PRO A 138 2.58 12.93 9.69
CA PRO A 138 2.15 12.95 11.08
C PRO A 138 2.94 14.00 11.87
N PRO A 139 2.27 14.79 12.73
CA PRO A 139 2.97 15.68 13.65
C PRO A 139 3.69 14.85 14.72
N ASP A 140 4.82 15.34 15.19
CA ASP A 140 5.43 14.83 16.40
C ASP A 140 4.72 15.46 17.61
N PRO A 141 3.98 14.68 18.42
CA PRO A 141 3.24 15.21 19.57
C PRO A 141 4.14 15.74 20.69
N SER A 142 5.41 15.34 20.74
CA SER A 142 6.40 15.83 21.70
C SER A 142 7.12 17.08 21.22
N SER A 143 7.01 17.43 19.92
CA SER A 143 7.68 18.57 19.32
C SER A 143 6.90 19.87 19.54
N MET A 144 7.58 20.88 20.06
CA MET A 144 7.08 22.26 20.15
C MET A 144 7.42 23.10 18.92
N SER A 145 7.84 22.47 17.82
CA SER A 145 8.16 23.22 16.60
C SER A 145 6.90 23.86 16.00
N PRO A 146 6.97 25.10 15.46
CA PRO A 146 5.82 25.76 14.84
C PRO A 146 5.20 24.93 13.70
N ARG A 147 6.01 24.13 13.01
CA ARG A 147 5.57 23.24 11.94
C ARG A 147 4.70 22.10 12.46
N ASP A 148 5.11 21.45 13.55
CA ASP A 148 4.35 20.32 14.12
C ASP A 148 3.11 20.82 14.84
N MET A 149 3.18 21.98 15.52
CA MET A 149 2.00 22.66 16.08
C MET A 149 0.95 22.97 15.00
N LEU A 150 1.37 23.50 13.85
CA LEU A 150 0.45 23.74 12.72
C LEU A 150 -0.17 22.45 12.18
N ARG A 151 0.62 21.37 12.11
CA ARG A 151 0.13 20.04 11.68
C ARG A 151 -0.87 19.47 12.69
N MET A 152 -0.58 19.56 13.99
CA MET A 152 -1.51 19.14 15.04
C MET A 152 -2.81 19.93 14.97
N LEU A 153 -2.73 21.25 14.76
CA LEU A 153 -3.92 22.08 14.59
C LEU A 153 -4.78 21.63 13.39
N LYS A 154 -4.17 21.32 12.24
CA LYS A 154 -4.88 20.81 11.07
C LYS A 154 -5.56 19.46 11.34
N VAL A 155 -4.87 18.53 12.01
CA VAL A 155 -5.46 17.25 12.42
C VAL A 155 -6.62 17.47 13.39
N GLY A 156 -6.46 18.36 14.37
CA GLY A 156 -7.52 18.71 15.32
C GLY A 156 -8.73 19.36 14.65
N GLN A 157 -8.52 20.29 13.71
CA GLN A 157 -9.60 20.89 12.92
C GLN A 157 -10.34 19.85 12.08
N TYR A 158 -9.60 18.92 11.47
CA TYR A 158 -10.19 17.82 10.73
C TYR A 158 -11.03 16.91 11.64
N ALA A 159 -10.50 16.51 12.79
CA ALA A 159 -11.24 15.70 13.76
C ALA A 159 -12.53 16.39 14.24
N LYS A 160 -12.49 17.70 14.46
CA LYS A 160 -13.69 18.51 14.83
C LYS A 160 -14.74 18.58 13.70
N SER A 161 -14.36 18.35 12.44
CA SER A 161 -15.31 18.32 11.31
C SER A 161 -16.09 17.02 11.23
N LEU A 162 -15.66 15.99 11.95
CA LEU A 162 -16.33 14.69 12.03
C LEU A 162 -17.40 14.72 13.13
N SER A 163 -18.52 14.08 12.88
CA SER A 163 -19.55 13.87 13.89
C SER A 163 -19.08 12.89 14.97
N GLU A 164 -19.67 12.96 16.15
CA GLU A 164 -19.38 12.02 17.25
C GLU A 164 -19.58 10.56 16.83
N LYS A 165 -20.62 10.30 16.03
CA LYS A 165 -20.90 8.97 15.49
C LYS A 165 -19.78 8.48 14.56
N GLU A 166 -19.24 9.35 13.71
CA GLU A 166 -18.11 9.00 12.82
C GLU A 166 -16.83 8.76 13.61
N LEU A 167 -16.54 9.58 14.62
CA LEU A 167 -15.39 9.36 15.51
C LEU A 167 -15.49 8.03 16.24
N TYR A 168 -16.68 7.71 16.79
CA TYR A 168 -16.92 6.42 17.43
C TYR A 168 -16.73 5.24 16.47
N GLN A 169 -17.28 5.32 15.25
CA GLN A 169 -17.11 4.28 14.24
C GLN A 169 -15.64 4.10 13.82
N ILE A 170 -14.91 5.20 13.67
CA ILE A 170 -13.48 5.15 13.35
C ILE A 170 -12.70 4.49 14.48
N ALA A 171 -12.94 4.89 15.74
CA ALA A 171 -12.29 4.31 16.91
C ALA A 171 -12.57 2.80 17.01
N LYS A 172 -13.82 2.40 16.77
CA LYS A 172 -14.24 1.00 16.73
C LYS A 172 -13.46 0.23 15.65
N LEU A 173 -13.40 0.73 14.41
CA LEU A 173 -12.70 0.11 13.30
C LEU A 173 -11.17 0.01 13.52
N LEU A 174 -10.57 0.98 14.21
CA LEU A 174 -9.14 0.96 14.51
C LEU A 174 -8.75 -0.11 15.53
N THR A 175 -9.67 -0.56 16.38
CA THR A 175 -9.39 -1.44 17.53
C THR A 175 -9.97 -2.84 17.39
N MET A 176 -11.08 -3.02 16.66
CA MET A 176 -11.73 -4.32 16.48
C MET A 176 -10.94 -5.29 15.60
N SER A 177 -11.26 -6.56 15.75
CA SER A 177 -10.93 -7.58 14.75
C SER A 177 -11.87 -7.52 13.56
N ALA A 178 -11.42 -7.98 12.39
CA ALA A 178 -12.27 -8.10 11.21
C ALA A 178 -13.44 -9.09 11.47
N ALA A 179 -13.16 -10.17 12.20
CA ALA A 179 -14.18 -11.17 12.54
C ALA A 179 -15.29 -10.58 13.42
N ASP A 180 -14.93 -9.84 14.49
CA ASP A 180 -15.93 -9.20 15.35
C ASP A 180 -16.76 -8.17 14.58
N LEU A 181 -16.08 -7.33 13.77
CA LEU A 181 -16.78 -6.39 12.91
C LEU A 181 -17.80 -7.10 12.00
N LEU A 182 -17.39 -8.17 11.33
CA LEU A 182 -18.24 -8.87 10.38
C LEU A 182 -19.38 -9.63 11.07
N ASN A 183 -19.16 -10.15 12.28
CA ASN A 183 -20.18 -10.80 13.09
C ASN A 183 -21.28 -9.83 13.56
N ASP A 184 -20.96 -8.54 13.75
CA ASP A 184 -21.96 -7.52 14.06
C ASP A 184 -22.97 -7.29 12.91
N TRP A 185 -22.57 -7.62 11.68
CA TRP A 185 -23.34 -7.34 10.47
C TRP A 185 -23.96 -8.56 9.82
N PHE A 186 -23.25 -9.69 9.76
CA PHE A 186 -23.56 -10.84 8.92
C PHE A 186 -23.65 -12.13 9.72
N GLU A 187 -24.50 -13.05 9.24
CA GLU A 187 -24.65 -14.40 9.79
C GLU A 187 -24.04 -15.48 8.90
N PHE A 188 -23.96 -15.27 7.58
CA PHE A 188 -23.49 -16.24 6.61
C PHE A 188 -21.94 -16.32 6.61
N ASP A 189 -21.39 -17.42 7.12
CA ASP A 189 -19.95 -17.60 7.30
C ASP A 189 -19.13 -17.46 6.01
N PRO A 190 -19.54 -18.00 4.84
CA PRO A 190 -18.79 -17.79 3.61
C PRO A 190 -18.67 -16.31 3.22
N LEU A 191 -19.69 -15.49 3.45
CA LEU A 191 -19.63 -14.05 3.22
C LEU A 191 -18.62 -13.38 4.16
N LYS A 192 -18.65 -13.73 5.45
CA LYS A 192 -17.69 -13.23 6.45
C LYS A 192 -16.27 -13.65 6.10
N GLY A 193 -16.07 -14.90 5.71
CA GLY A 193 -14.77 -15.42 5.26
C GLY A 193 -14.22 -14.64 4.07
N THR A 194 -15.04 -14.46 3.03
CA THR A 194 -14.66 -13.70 1.83
C THR A 194 -14.28 -12.26 2.15
N LYS A 195 -15.10 -11.57 2.98
CA LYS A 195 -14.82 -10.18 3.36
C LYS A 195 -13.61 -10.06 4.28
N SER A 196 -13.41 -11.01 5.20
CA SER A 196 -12.28 -11.01 6.15
C SER A 196 -10.91 -11.13 5.48
N ALA A 197 -10.84 -11.71 4.28
CA ALA A 197 -9.62 -11.80 3.49
C ALA A 197 -8.97 -10.42 3.32
N SER A 198 -9.77 -9.37 3.09
CA SER A 198 -9.27 -7.99 3.00
C SER A 198 -8.74 -7.46 4.35
N GLY A 199 -9.10 -8.08 5.47
CA GLY A 199 -8.61 -7.70 6.81
C GLY A 199 -7.22 -8.24 7.15
N ILE A 200 -6.68 -9.15 6.35
CA ILE A 200 -5.39 -9.81 6.62
C ILE A 200 -4.35 -9.62 5.52
N ILE A 201 -4.72 -9.00 4.39
CA ILE A 201 -3.79 -8.73 3.28
C ILE A 201 -2.66 -7.81 3.77
N GLY A 202 -1.42 -8.28 3.62
CA GLY A 202 -0.22 -7.53 3.97
C GLY A 202 0.11 -7.48 5.47
N THR A 203 -0.51 -8.34 6.28
CA THR A 203 -0.24 -8.46 7.72
C THR A 203 0.19 -9.87 8.10
N PHE A 204 0.79 -10.02 9.30
CA PHE A 204 1.02 -11.32 9.95
C PHE A 204 -0.09 -11.64 10.98
N LEU A 205 -1.26 -11.03 10.83
CA LEU A 205 -2.38 -11.16 11.73
C LEU A 205 -3.47 -12.05 11.12
N GLY A 206 -4.21 -12.75 11.97
CA GLY A 206 -5.43 -13.47 11.57
C GLY A 206 -6.67 -12.57 11.69
N PRO A 207 -7.83 -12.98 11.12
CA PRO A 207 -9.04 -12.17 11.12
C PRO A 207 -9.61 -11.87 12.51
N HIS A 208 -9.23 -12.64 13.53
CA HIS A 208 -9.60 -12.44 14.94
C HIS A 208 -8.63 -11.55 15.72
N SER A 209 -7.54 -11.09 15.09
CA SER A 209 -6.59 -10.20 15.75
C SER A 209 -7.11 -8.78 15.82
N PRO A 210 -6.94 -8.05 16.94
CA PRO A 210 -7.30 -6.64 17.04
C PRO A 210 -6.63 -5.78 15.96
N GLY A 211 -7.35 -4.76 15.47
CA GLY A 211 -6.87 -3.85 14.42
C GLY A 211 -7.08 -4.35 12.99
N THR A 212 -7.47 -5.63 12.78
CA THR A 212 -7.70 -6.15 11.42
C THR A 212 -8.96 -5.59 10.77
N ALA A 213 -9.91 -5.05 11.53
CA ALA A 213 -11.03 -4.28 10.98
C ALA A 213 -10.56 -2.98 10.29
N TYR A 214 -9.47 -2.34 10.77
CA TYR A 214 -8.84 -1.22 10.07
C TYR A 214 -8.16 -1.66 8.78
N VAL A 215 -7.48 -2.80 8.75
CA VAL A 215 -6.87 -3.34 7.53
C VAL A 215 -7.95 -3.58 6.47
N LEU A 216 -9.09 -4.15 6.88
CA LEU A 216 -10.25 -4.33 6.00
C LEU A 216 -10.77 -2.97 5.49
N LEU A 217 -10.94 -1.97 6.37
CA LEU A 217 -11.33 -0.62 5.98
C LEU A 217 -10.33 0.03 5.02
N HIS A 218 -9.03 -0.17 5.23
CA HIS A 218 -7.98 0.37 4.37
C HIS A 218 -8.18 -0.07 2.90
N HIS A 219 -8.54 -1.32 2.68
CA HIS A 219 -8.82 -1.83 1.32
C HIS A 219 -10.09 -1.26 0.69
N TYR A 220 -11.00 -0.66 1.48
CA TYR A 220 -12.13 0.11 0.96
C TYR A 220 -11.74 1.50 0.42
N MET A 221 -10.52 1.96 0.66
CA MET A 221 -10.04 3.29 0.21
C MET A 221 -9.48 3.27 -1.22
N GLY A 222 -9.40 2.10 -1.85
CA GLY A 222 -8.90 1.94 -3.21
C GLY A 222 -9.74 2.68 -4.24
N GLU A 223 -9.09 3.12 -5.32
CA GLU A 223 -9.73 3.86 -6.40
C GLU A 223 -9.06 3.52 -7.73
N ILE A 224 -9.87 3.26 -8.75
CA ILE A 224 -9.40 3.06 -10.13
C ILE A 224 -10.27 3.92 -11.03
N ASP A 225 -9.66 4.82 -11.79
CA ASP A 225 -10.31 5.72 -12.75
C ASP A 225 -11.54 6.47 -12.16
N GLY A 226 -11.44 6.90 -10.90
CA GLY A 226 -12.52 7.58 -10.18
C GLY A 226 -13.56 6.64 -9.54
N ALA A 227 -13.51 5.35 -9.82
CA ALA A 227 -14.36 4.37 -9.17
C ALA A 227 -13.81 4.01 -7.78
N PHE A 228 -14.48 4.48 -6.75
CA PHE A 228 -14.12 4.22 -5.36
C PHE A 228 -14.41 2.75 -4.99
N ARG A 229 -13.52 2.10 -4.25
CA ARG A 229 -13.55 0.68 -3.89
C ARG A 229 -13.29 -0.29 -5.06
N ALA A 230 -12.87 0.23 -6.22
CA ALA A 230 -12.55 -0.61 -7.36
C ALA A 230 -11.23 -1.35 -7.16
N TRP A 231 -11.19 -2.58 -7.66
CA TRP A 231 -10.02 -3.43 -7.74
C TRP A 231 -9.77 -3.79 -9.20
N GLY A 232 -8.53 -3.96 -9.58
CA GLY A 232 -8.19 -4.32 -10.96
C GLY A 232 -6.92 -5.14 -11.08
N PHE A 233 -6.76 -5.78 -12.22
CA PHE A 233 -5.52 -6.42 -12.62
C PHE A 233 -4.70 -5.48 -13.50
N CYS A 234 -3.41 -5.40 -13.26
CA CYS A 234 -2.52 -4.79 -14.23
C CYS A 234 -2.34 -5.74 -15.44
N LYS A 235 -2.51 -5.22 -16.64
CA LYS A 235 -2.23 -5.98 -17.87
C LYS A 235 -0.79 -6.49 -17.84
N ASN A 236 -0.59 -7.76 -18.11
CA ASN A 236 0.70 -8.49 -18.02
C ASN A 236 1.21 -8.69 -16.59
N GLY A 237 0.34 -8.65 -15.59
CA GLY A 237 0.65 -8.83 -14.17
C GLY A 237 1.14 -7.56 -13.47
N ASN A 238 1.17 -7.60 -12.14
CA ASN A 238 1.45 -6.41 -11.33
C ASN A 238 2.88 -5.84 -11.48
N GLY A 239 3.82 -6.61 -12.03
CA GLY A 239 5.10 -6.07 -12.46
C GLY A 239 4.97 -4.93 -13.48
N GLY A 240 3.87 -4.89 -14.25
CA GLY A 240 3.56 -3.79 -15.17
C GLY A 240 3.43 -2.43 -14.47
N VAL A 241 2.94 -2.38 -13.23
CA VAL A 241 2.88 -1.16 -12.42
C VAL A 241 4.28 -0.59 -12.20
N THR A 242 5.17 -1.42 -11.69
CA THR A 242 6.54 -0.97 -11.34
C THR A 242 7.41 -0.73 -12.56
N GLN A 243 7.18 -1.46 -13.65
CA GLN A 243 7.84 -1.17 -14.94
C GLN A 243 7.39 0.19 -15.51
N ALA A 244 6.11 0.53 -15.43
CA ALA A 244 5.62 1.86 -15.84
C ALA A 244 6.23 2.97 -14.98
N ILE A 245 6.31 2.79 -13.65
CA ILE A 245 6.96 3.75 -12.75
C ILE A 245 8.46 3.88 -13.07
N ALA A 246 9.15 2.76 -13.29
CA ALA A 246 10.57 2.78 -13.65
C ALA A 246 10.82 3.43 -15.02
N SER A 247 9.93 3.21 -15.99
CA SER A 247 9.98 3.89 -17.29
C SER A 247 9.83 5.40 -17.16
N SER A 248 8.84 5.85 -16.38
CA SER A 248 8.64 7.27 -16.07
C SER A 248 9.85 7.86 -15.34
N ALA A 249 10.37 7.18 -14.32
CA ALA A 249 11.55 7.62 -13.58
C ALA A 249 12.78 7.79 -14.49
N ARG A 250 13.03 6.84 -15.40
CA ARG A 250 14.11 6.95 -16.39
C ARG A 250 13.91 8.14 -17.35
N ALA A 251 12.69 8.37 -17.81
CA ALA A 251 12.36 9.52 -18.65
C ALA A 251 12.62 10.86 -17.93
N LEU A 252 12.52 10.87 -16.61
CA LEU A 252 12.86 12.01 -15.75
C LEU A 252 14.36 12.11 -15.41
N GLY A 253 15.20 11.21 -15.94
CA GLY A 253 16.64 11.21 -15.72
C GLY A 253 17.11 10.43 -14.49
N VAL A 254 16.28 9.58 -13.90
CA VAL A 254 16.69 8.68 -12.80
C VAL A 254 17.56 7.56 -13.37
N GLU A 255 18.75 7.40 -12.83
CA GLU A 255 19.58 6.22 -13.07
C GLU A 255 19.06 5.04 -12.22
N ILE A 256 18.79 3.90 -12.85
CA ILE A 256 18.36 2.68 -12.15
C ILE A 256 19.36 1.59 -12.45
N ARG A 257 20.07 1.13 -11.41
CA ARG A 257 21.05 0.04 -11.47
C ARG A 257 20.44 -1.22 -10.84
N THR A 258 20.31 -2.27 -11.61
CA THR A 258 19.98 -3.62 -11.15
C THR A 258 21.27 -4.41 -10.88
N ASN A 259 21.17 -5.58 -10.20
CA ASN A 259 22.33 -6.34 -9.73
C ASN A 259 23.31 -5.49 -8.89
N ALA A 260 22.79 -4.48 -8.19
CA ALA A 260 23.52 -3.51 -7.39
C ALA A 260 23.08 -3.62 -5.92
N ALA A 261 23.46 -4.73 -5.28
CA ALA A 261 23.14 -4.97 -3.88
C ALA A 261 23.90 -3.98 -2.99
N VAL A 262 23.16 -3.20 -2.20
CA VAL A 262 23.74 -2.37 -1.15
C VAL A 262 24.05 -3.25 0.05
N GLU A 263 25.26 -3.14 0.54
CA GLU A 263 25.75 -3.83 1.73
C GLU A 263 25.70 -2.91 2.95
N GLN A 264 26.10 -1.64 2.77
CA GLN A 264 26.22 -0.71 3.88
C GLN A 264 25.83 0.72 3.49
N VAL A 265 25.24 1.45 4.44
CA VAL A 265 25.10 2.92 4.40
C VAL A 265 26.34 3.54 5.05
N ILE A 266 27.05 4.34 4.30
CA ILE A 266 28.26 5.03 4.78
C ILE A 266 27.85 6.20 5.65
N VAL A 267 28.21 6.17 6.93
CA VAL A 267 27.93 7.25 7.89
C VAL A 267 29.24 7.99 8.19
N ARG A 268 29.26 9.31 8.02
CA ARG A 268 30.39 10.19 8.35
C ARG A 268 29.87 11.39 9.16
N GLY A 269 30.49 11.62 10.32
CA GLY A 269 30.08 12.74 11.20
C GLY A 269 28.60 12.67 11.59
N GLY A 270 28.05 11.48 11.87
CA GLY A 270 26.65 11.26 12.24
C GLY A 270 25.63 11.44 11.11
N ARG A 271 26.07 11.48 9.84
CA ARG A 271 25.20 11.65 8.68
C ARG A 271 25.46 10.58 7.62
N ALA A 272 24.41 10.06 7.01
CA ALA A 272 24.53 9.22 5.83
C ALA A 272 25.12 10.06 4.68
N SER A 273 26.22 9.56 4.08
CA SER A 273 27.00 10.25 3.04
C SER A 273 27.13 9.44 1.75
N GLY A 274 26.50 8.28 1.69
CA GLY A 274 26.53 7.38 0.55
C GLY A 274 26.24 5.94 0.94
N VAL A 275 26.52 5.03 0.02
CA VAL A 275 26.36 3.58 0.22
C VAL A 275 27.59 2.85 -0.34
N ALA A 276 27.90 1.70 0.26
CA ALA A 276 28.81 0.70 -0.29
C ALA A 276 28.00 -0.47 -0.87
N LEU A 277 28.41 -0.94 -2.03
CA LEU A 277 27.82 -2.09 -2.71
C LEU A 277 28.58 -3.37 -2.37
N ALA A 278 27.91 -4.51 -2.53
CA ALA A 278 28.51 -5.83 -2.29
C ALA A 278 29.71 -6.15 -3.21
N ASN A 279 29.85 -5.45 -4.34
CA ASN A 279 31.01 -5.57 -5.23
C ASN A 279 32.18 -4.66 -4.85
N GLY A 280 32.07 -3.92 -3.76
CA GLY A 280 33.10 -3.00 -3.26
C GLY A 280 33.03 -1.57 -3.78
N ASP A 281 32.10 -1.26 -4.71
CA ASP A 281 31.91 0.10 -5.19
C ASP A 281 31.27 0.99 -4.12
N GLU A 282 31.68 2.26 -4.05
CA GLU A 282 31.06 3.27 -3.22
C GLU A 282 30.35 4.32 -4.06
N LEU A 283 29.11 4.67 -3.69
CA LEU A 283 28.38 5.80 -4.25
C LEU A 283 28.17 6.86 -3.18
N ARG A 284 28.68 8.06 -3.42
CA ARG A 284 28.46 9.22 -2.53
C ARG A 284 27.17 9.93 -2.87
N ALA A 285 26.42 10.35 -1.83
CA ALA A 285 25.19 11.10 -1.98
C ALA A 285 24.98 12.05 -0.80
N LYS A 286 24.25 13.14 -1.03
CA LYS A 286 23.82 14.07 0.03
C LYS A 286 22.72 13.49 0.88
N VAL A 287 21.91 12.59 0.28
CA VAL A 287 20.75 11.93 0.92
C VAL A 287 20.75 10.47 0.51
N VAL A 288 20.54 9.58 1.47
CA VAL A 288 20.28 8.15 1.26
C VAL A 288 18.85 7.87 1.68
N ILE A 289 18.06 7.28 0.79
CA ILE A 289 16.67 6.89 1.05
C ILE A 289 16.61 5.37 0.97
N SER A 290 16.16 4.72 2.03
CA SER A 290 15.92 3.29 2.01
C SER A 290 14.44 3.00 1.77
N ALA A 291 14.15 2.21 0.74
CA ALA A 291 12.86 1.61 0.47
C ALA A 291 12.84 0.11 0.84
N ALA A 292 13.87 -0.37 1.50
CA ALA A 292 13.88 -1.67 2.16
C ALA A 292 13.11 -1.61 3.48
N ASP A 293 12.79 -2.79 4.04
CA ASP A 293 12.13 -2.83 5.35
C ASP A 293 13.01 -2.19 6.44
N PRO A 294 12.39 -1.64 7.52
CA PRO A 294 13.12 -0.95 8.58
C PRO A 294 14.17 -1.83 9.25
N LYS A 295 13.86 -3.10 9.50
CA LYS A 295 14.80 -4.02 10.15
C LYS A 295 16.08 -4.18 9.31
N ARG A 296 15.95 -4.36 8.00
CA ARG A 296 17.09 -4.42 7.09
C ARG A 296 17.82 -3.08 7.01
N SER A 297 17.07 -1.98 6.90
CA SER A 297 17.64 -0.65 6.78
C SER A 297 18.51 -0.28 7.98
N PHE A 298 18.04 -0.55 9.20
CA PHE A 298 18.73 -0.12 10.42
C PHE A 298 19.62 -1.20 11.04
N LEU A 299 19.25 -2.49 10.94
CA LEU A 299 20.03 -3.55 11.58
C LEU A 299 21.03 -4.26 10.65
N GLN A 300 20.93 -4.01 9.31
CA GLN A 300 21.85 -4.61 8.35
C GLN A 300 22.69 -3.56 7.61
N PHE A 301 22.07 -2.46 7.13
CA PHE A 301 22.78 -1.48 6.33
C PHE A 301 23.47 -0.41 7.18
N VAL A 302 23.01 -0.11 8.38
CA VAL A 302 23.63 0.88 9.28
C VAL A 302 24.35 0.14 10.39
N GLU A 303 25.62 0.49 10.64
CA GLU A 303 26.36 -0.07 11.76
C GLU A 303 25.72 0.38 13.09
N GLY A 304 25.51 -0.56 14.03
CA GLY A 304 24.85 -0.32 15.31
C GLY A 304 25.42 0.84 16.12
N LYS A 305 26.75 1.09 16.03
CA LYS A 305 27.42 2.22 16.69
C LYS A 305 26.88 3.61 16.32
N HIS A 306 26.10 3.71 15.22
CA HIS A 306 25.47 4.95 14.75
C HIS A 306 24.01 5.08 15.17
N LEU A 307 23.46 4.10 15.89
CA LEU A 307 22.08 4.06 16.33
C LEU A 307 22.02 4.14 17.86
N PRO A 308 20.99 4.79 18.45
CA PRO A 308 20.77 4.73 19.89
C PRO A 308 20.49 3.29 20.34
N ASP A 309 21.03 2.89 21.51
CA ASP A 309 20.86 1.54 22.05
C ASP A 309 19.38 1.18 22.24
N GLU A 310 18.56 2.11 22.73
CA GLU A 310 17.11 1.97 22.88
C GLU A 310 16.35 1.75 21.55
N PHE A 311 16.93 2.17 20.42
CA PHE A 311 16.34 1.96 19.11
C PHE A 311 16.65 0.57 18.54
N VAL A 312 17.76 -0.05 18.97
CA VAL A 312 18.23 -1.35 18.48
C VAL A 312 17.57 -2.50 19.26
N GLN A 313 17.16 -2.26 20.51
CA GLN A 313 16.40 -3.20 21.38
C GLN A 313 14.96 -3.36 20.92
#